data_03770176ae7777ab254a920ae48954b1
#
_entry.id   03770176ae7777ab254a920ae48954b1
#
_cell.length_a   1.000
_cell.length_b   1.000
_cell.length_c   1.000
_cell.angle_alpha   90.00
_cell.angle_beta   90.00
_cell.angle_gamma   90.00
#
_symmetry.space_group_name_H-M   'P 1'
#
loop_
_entity.id
_entity.type
_entity.pdbx_description
1 polymer ?
#
loop_
_entity_poly.entity_id
_entity_poly.type
_entity_poly.pdbx_seq_one_letter_code
_entity_poly.pdbx_strand_id
1 'polypeptide(L)'
;MTRADASAPQPLTQPTASEVRVIALEAQLKQALQHIGELEARDALKTQFLANISHDLRTPLTAVITHAEILRDGILGALSERQLDSITGIINGGRQLLEQVGEILTYARGAANQLTITRSTFEFADVMAQLAALNDALVSKKGLTLETNVPSELAPLHADREKVSHIVGNLLGNAIDFTPAGGRVWVRAFGSEYEGVEECVVEVGDTGIGISAEHHDLVFREFAQVDASASRRHHGTGLGLTIARKLVELHGGRIWLESELGGGSRFYFTIPYVTD
;
A
#
# COMPACT_ATOMS: atom_id res chain seq x y z
N MET A 1 24.78 24.22 -83.30
CA MET A 1 25.80 23.61 -82.49
C MET A 1 25.55 24.08 -81.04
N THR A 2 24.83 23.31 -80.24
CA THR A 2 24.57 23.64 -78.88
C THR A 2 25.02 22.44 -78.06
N ARG A 3 26.07 22.63 -77.24
CA ARG A 3 26.64 21.62 -76.36
C ARG A 3 25.68 21.41 -75.20
N ALA A 4 25.20 20.18 -75.01
CA ALA A 4 24.53 19.73 -73.75
C ALA A 4 25.60 19.50 -72.68
N ASP A 5 25.47 20.22 -71.60
CA ASP A 5 26.30 20.09 -70.37
C ASP A 5 25.74 18.91 -69.61
N ALA A 6 26.41 17.77 -69.70
CA ALA A 6 26.08 16.60 -68.88
C ALA A 6 26.74 16.75 -67.52
N SER A 7 25.96 17.24 -66.51
CA SER A 7 26.34 17.25 -65.11
C SER A 7 26.50 15.81 -64.67
N ALA A 8 27.70 15.41 -64.31
CA ALA A 8 27.98 14.10 -63.74
C ALA A 8 27.31 13.96 -62.30
N PRO A 9 26.76 12.82 -61.99
CA PRO A 9 26.19 12.61 -60.66
C PRO A 9 27.28 12.69 -59.59
N GLN A 10 27.02 13.51 -58.53
CA GLN A 10 27.92 13.59 -57.39
C GLN A 10 28.00 12.21 -56.69
N PRO A 11 29.19 11.76 -56.28
CA PRO A 11 29.33 10.51 -55.55
C PRO A 11 28.60 10.62 -54.20
N LEU A 12 27.72 9.65 -53.94
CA LEU A 12 27.08 9.47 -52.63
C LEU A 12 28.20 9.28 -51.57
N THR A 13 28.41 10.28 -50.76
CA THR A 13 29.35 10.19 -49.62
C THR A 13 28.89 9.06 -48.68
N GLN A 14 29.74 8.07 -48.49
CA GLN A 14 29.47 7.02 -47.50
C GLN A 14 29.39 7.64 -46.10
N PRO A 15 28.40 7.23 -45.31
CA PRO A 15 28.23 7.77 -43.95
C PRO A 15 29.49 7.50 -43.13
N THR A 16 29.90 8.46 -42.34
CA THR A 16 31.03 8.33 -41.42
C THR A 16 30.72 7.30 -40.34
N ALA A 17 31.74 6.69 -39.74
CA ALA A 17 31.54 5.75 -38.61
C ALA A 17 30.71 6.36 -37.47
N SER A 18 30.80 7.67 -37.29
CA SER A 18 30.01 8.43 -36.31
C SER A 18 28.52 8.47 -36.67
N GLU A 19 28.20 8.74 -37.94
CA GLU A 19 26.81 8.77 -38.45
C GLU A 19 26.16 7.38 -38.39
N VAL A 20 26.88 6.32 -38.72
CA VAL A 20 26.40 4.93 -38.60
C VAL A 20 26.08 4.60 -37.13
N ARG A 21 26.91 5.06 -36.19
CA ARG A 21 26.70 4.84 -34.78
C ARG A 21 25.48 5.61 -34.24
N VAL A 22 25.26 6.85 -34.69
CA VAL A 22 24.09 7.64 -34.33
C VAL A 22 22.81 6.97 -34.82
N ILE A 23 22.75 6.54 -36.09
CA ILE A 23 21.60 5.83 -36.66
C ILE A 23 21.31 4.53 -35.91
N ALA A 24 22.34 3.78 -35.50
CA ALA A 24 22.17 2.56 -34.74
C ALA A 24 21.60 2.84 -33.32
N LEU A 25 22.07 3.89 -32.64
CA LEU A 25 21.58 4.32 -31.35
C LEU A 25 20.12 4.81 -31.39
N GLU A 26 19.79 5.59 -32.45
CA GLU A 26 18.41 6.04 -32.65
C GLU A 26 17.44 4.87 -32.90
N ALA A 27 17.88 3.86 -33.68
CA ALA A 27 17.10 2.65 -33.89
C ALA A 27 16.88 1.86 -32.58
N GLN A 28 17.93 1.71 -31.76
CA GLN A 28 17.84 1.06 -30.46
C GLN A 28 16.92 1.83 -29.49
N LEU A 29 17.05 3.16 -29.45
CA LEU A 29 16.18 4.01 -28.63
C LEU A 29 14.71 3.87 -29.05
N LYS A 30 14.44 3.92 -30.37
CA LYS A 30 13.08 3.74 -30.90
C LYS A 30 12.50 2.38 -30.52
N GLN A 31 13.29 1.32 -30.63
CA GLN A 31 12.86 -0.03 -30.25
C GLN A 31 12.59 -0.14 -28.74
N ALA A 32 13.45 0.46 -27.89
CA ALA A 32 13.26 0.50 -26.45
C ALA A 32 11.98 1.26 -26.06
N LEU A 33 11.74 2.43 -26.67
CA LEU A 33 10.54 3.22 -26.43
C LEU A 33 9.27 2.48 -26.87
N GLN A 34 9.30 1.77 -28.00
CA GLN A 34 8.18 0.94 -28.44
C GLN A 34 7.90 -0.18 -27.43
N HIS A 35 8.94 -0.87 -26.97
CA HIS A 35 8.79 -1.94 -25.98
C HIS A 35 8.27 -1.44 -24.64
N ILE A 36 8.71 -0.27 -24.17
CA ILE A 36 8.17 0.39 -22.98
C ILE A 36 6.67 0.65 -23.16
N GLY A 37 6.26 1.23 -24.30
CA GLY A 37 4.84 1.49 -24.57
C GLY A 37 3.97 0.21 -24.60
N GLU A 38 4.49 -0.90 -25.13
CA GLU A 38 3.81 -2.19 -25.12
C GLU A 38 3.65 -2.74 -23.69
N LEU A 39 4.68 -2.60 -22.84
CA LEU A 39 4.63 -3.00 -21.43
C LEU A 39 3.63 -2.14 -20.64
N GLU A 40 3.66 -0.83 -20.79
CA GLU A 40 2.72 0.10 -20.15
C GLU A 40 1.27 -0.19 -20.56
N ALA A 41 1.01 -0.43 -21.84
CA ALA A 41 -0.32 -0.79 -22.32
C ALA A 41 -0.82 -2.12 -21.71
N ARG A 42 0.07 -3.12 -21.60
CA ARG A 42 -0.26 -4.39 -20.96
C ARG A 42 -0.56 -4.24 -19.47
N ASP A 43 0.22 -3.44 -18.76
CA ASP A 43 0.00 -3.20 -17.33
C ASP A 43 -1.27 -2.38 -17.08
N ALA A 44 -1.60 -1.43 -17.96
CA ALA A 44 -2.86 -0.71 -17.92
C ALA A 44 -4.07 -1.64 -18.12
N LEU A 45 -4.01 -2.56 -19.11
CA LEU A 45 -5.05 -3.56 -19.31
C LEU A 45 -5.21 -4.50 -18.12
N LYS A 46 -4.11 -4.97 -17.51
CA LYS A 46 -4.13 -5.81 -16.30
C LYS A 46 -4.79 -5.08 -15.14
N THR A 47 -4.48 -3.81 -14.96
CA THR A 47 -5.06 -2.98 -13.89
C THR A 47 -6.54 -2.76 -14.11
N GLN A 48 -6.96 -2.44 -15.34
CA GLN A 48 -8.36 -2.28 -15.70
C GLN A 48 -9.16 -3.58 -15.49
N PHE A 49 -8.59 -4.72 -15.85
CA PHE A 49 -9.20 -6.04 -15.63
C PHE A 49 -9.42 -6.32 -14.12
N LEU A 50 -8.39 -6.07 -13.30
CA LEU A 50 -8.50 -6.23 -11.84
C LEU A 50 -9.50 -5.26 -11.21
N ALA A 51 -9.59 -4.02 -11.73
CA ALA A 51 -10.58 -3.05 -11.28
C ALA A 51 -12.02 -3.51 -11.58
N ASN A 52 -12.26 -4.06 -12.76
CA ASN A 52 -13.57 -4.60 -13.13
C ASN A 52 -13.94 -5.80 -12.25
N ILE A 53 -13.03 -6.76 -12.08
CA ILE A 53 -13.26 -7.92 -11.19
C ILE A 53 -13.52 -7.45 -9.74
N SER A 54 -12.76 -6.49 -9.23
CA SER A 54 -12.95 -5.97 -7.87
C SER A 54 -14.35 -5.37 -7.69
N HIS A 55 -14.83 -4.61 -8.70
CA HIS A 55 -16.18 -4.06 -8.69
C HIS A 55 -17.25 -5.18 -8.71
N ASP A 56 -17.07 -6.15 -9.60
CA ASP A 56 -18.02 -7.25 -9.81
C ASP A 56 -18.07 -8.22 -8.62
N LEU A 57 -16.98 -8.33 -7.86
CA LEU A 57 -16.94 -9.08 -6.60
C LEU A 57 -17.52 -8.31 -5.43
N ARG A 58 -17.29 -6.97 -5.37
CA ARG A 58 -17.76 -6.12 -4.27
C ARG A 58 -19.28 -6.11 -4.18
N THR A 59 -19.98 -5.99 -5.29
CA THR A 59 -21.44 -5.88 -5.33
C THR A 59 -22.16 -7.10 -4.70
N PRO A 60 -21.93 -8.36 -5.14
CA PRO A 60 -22.58 -9.50 -4.53
C PRO A 60 -22.12 -9.75 -3.09
N LEU A 61 -20.85 -9.46 -2.77
CA LEU A 61 -20.32 -9.66 -1.43
C LEU A 61 -20.91 -8.68 -0.43
N THR A 62 -21.09 -7.41 -0.83
CA THR A 62 -21.80 -6.41 -0.02
C THR A 62 -23.25 -6.86 0.24
N ALA A 63 -23.93 -7.40 -0.75
CA ALA A 63 -25.28 -7.91 -0.56
C ALA A 63 -25.31 -9.08 0.45
N VAL A 64 -24.36 -10.02 0.37
CA VAL A 64 -24.25 -11.15 1.32
C VAL A 64 -24.03 -10.63 2.74
N ILE A 65 -23.10 -9.68 2.92
CA ILE A 65 -22.83 -9.08 4.23
C ILE A 65 -24.06 -8.35 4.77
N THR A 66 -24.73 -7.53 3.95
CA THR A 66 -25.92 -6.78 4.37
C THR A 66 -27.07 -7.74 4.79
N HIS A 67 -27.32 -8.82 4.05
CA HIS A 67 -28.32 -9.80 4.46
C HIS A 67 -27.92 -10.52 5.76
N ALA A 68 -26.65 -10.83 5.94
CA ALA A 68 -26.16 -11.42 7.18
C ALA A 68 -26.29 -10.46 8.37
N GLU A 69 -26.05 -9.14 8.17
CA GLU A 69 -26.26 -8.10 9.19
C GLU A 69 -27.74 -7.96 9.55
N ILE A 70 -28.65 -7.94 8.58
CA ILE A 70 -30.10 -7.91 8.82
C ILE A 70 -30.56 -9.10 9.69
N LEU A 71 -30.01 -10.30 9.44
CA LEU A 71 -30.28 -11.48 10.24
C LEU A 71 -29.70 -11.36 11.64
N ARG A 72 -28.43 -10.91 11.77
CA ARG A 72 -27.76 -10.71 13.07
C ARG A 72 -28.51 -9.72 13.96
N ASP A 73 -29.01 -8.64 13.37
CA ASP A 73 -29.70 -7.56 14.09
C ASP A 73 -31.15 -7.93 14.44
N GLY A 74 -31.58 -9.17 14.13
CA GLY A 74 -32.87 -9.72 14.52
C GLY A 74 -34.08 -9.13 13.78
N ILE A 75 -33.86 -8.37 12.69
CA ILE A 75 -34.94 -7.71 11.92
C ILE A 75 -35.94 -8.73 11.37
N LEU A 76 -35.48 -9.93 11.02
CA LEU A 76 -36.33 -11.01 10.48
C LEU A 76 -36.72 -12.06 11.53
N GLY A 77 -36.44 -11.81 12.80
CA GLY A 77 -36.72 -12.71 13.92
C GLY A 77 -35.47 -13.00 14.76
N ALA A 78 -35.69 -13.47 15.98
CA ALA A 78 -34.60 -13.80 16.89
C ALA A 78 -33.85 -15.07 16.43
N LEU A 79 -32.52 -15.04 16.54
CA LEU A 79 -31.64 -16.15 16.24
C LEU A 79 -31.18 -16.85 17.51
N SER A 80 -30.90 -18.13 17.45
CA SER A 80 -30.19 -18.86 18.50
C SER A 80 -28.70 -18.43 18.52
N GLU A 81 -28.01 -18.61 19.65
CA GLU A 81 -26.59 -18.29 19.80
C GLU A 81 -25.72 -18.92 18.71
N ARG A 82 -25.96 -20.21 18.39
CA ARG A 82 -25.24 -20.91 17.30
C ARG A 82 -25.45 -20.28 15.92
N GLN A 83 -26.65 -19.75 15.66
CA GLN A 83 -26.95 -19.05 14.40
C GLN A 83 -26.27 -17.68 14.37
N LEU A 84 -26.26 -16.96 15.49
CA LEU A 84 -25.53 -15.68 15.64
C LEU A 84 -24.03 -15.86 15.40
N ASP A 85 -23.41 -16.90 15.97
CA ASP A 85 -22.01 -17.23 15.75
C ASP A 85 -21.73 -17.50 14.26
N SER A 86 -22.58 -18.31 13.61
CA SER A 86 -22.43 -18.63 12.19
C SER A 86 -22.56 -17.38 11.29
N ILE A 87 -23.55 -16.53 11.57
CA ILE A 87 -23.77 -15.29 10.82
C ILE A 87 -22.63 -14.30 11.05
N THR A 88 -22.15 -14.19 12.29
CA THR A 88 -20.96 -13.36 12.61
C THR A 88 -19.74 -13.85 11.83
N GLY A 89 -19.57 -15.17 11.69
CA GLY A 89 -18.53 -15.76 10.85
C GLY A 89 -18.66 -15.38 9.36
N ILE A 90 -19.89 -15.39 8.82
CA ILE A 90 -20.16 -14.97 7.44
C ILE A 90 -19.81 -13.48 7.24
N ILE A 91 -20.25 -12.59 8.14
CA ILE A 91 -19.96 -11.16 8.09
C ILE A 91 -18.45 -10.92 8.10
N ASN A 92 -17.74 -11.55 9.03
CA ASN A 92 -16.30 -11.37 9.17
C ASN A 92 -15.54 -11.88 7.94
N GLY A 93 -15.87 -13.08 7.46
CA GLY A 93 -15.26 -13.63 6.24
C GLY A 93 -15.56 -12.79 4.99
N GLY A 94 -16.77 -12.27 4.88
CA GLY A 94 -17.16 -11.37 3.78
C GLY A 94 -16.40 -10.05 3.81
N ARG A 95 -16.26 -9.42 4.98
CA ARG A 95 -15.50 -8.18 5.14
C ARG A 95 -14.02 -8.39 4.85
N GLN A 96 -13.44 -9.48 5.34
CA GLN A 96 -12.06 -9.85 5.06
C GLN A 96 -11.81 -10.04 3.55
N LEU A 97 -12.72 -10.68 2.83
CA LEU A 97 -12.60 -10.85 1.37
C LEU A 97 -12.69 -9.51 0.63
N LEU A 98 -13.56 -8.58 1.06
CA LEU A 98 -13.62 -7.23 0.50
C LEU A 98 -12.32 -6.46 0.69
N GLU A 99 -11.70 -6.58 1.86
CA GLU A 99 -10.42 -5.97 2.17
C GLU A 99 -9.31 -6.52 1.27
N GLN A 100 -9.19 -7.85 1.16
CA GLN A 100 -8.21 -8.51 0.30
C GLN A 100 -8.35 -8.10 -1.18
N VAL A 101 -9.58 -8.03 -1.70
CA VAL A 101 -9.85 -7.57 -3.07
C VAL A 101 -9.42 -6.09 -3.23
N GLY A 102 -9.67 -5.26 -2.21
CA GLY A 102 -9.24 -3.86 -2.17
C GLY A 102 -7.72 -3.71 -2.19
N GLU A 103 -7.00 -4.52 -1.41
CA GLU A 103 -5.54 -4.54 -1.40
C GLU A 103 -4.95 -4.93 -2.76
N ILE A 104 -5.46 -6.01 -3.39
CA ILE A 104 -5.01 -6.45 -4.72
C ILE A 104 -5.19 -5.32 -5.75
N LEU A 105 -6.33 -4.62 -5.71
CA LEU A 105 -6.58 -3.51 -6.63
C LEU A 105 -5.64 -2.32 -6.36
N THR A 106 -5.43 -1.96 -5.09
CA THR A 106 -4.51 -0.88 -4.70
C THR A 106 -3.08 -1.20 -5.14
N TYR A 107 -2.64 -2.44 -4.92
CA TYR A 107 -1.36 -2.93 -5.40
C TYR A 107 -1.24 -2.84 -6.93
N ALA A 108 -2.23 -3.34 -7.68
CA ALA A 108 -2.22 -3.31 -9.14
C ALA A 108 -2.15 -1.88 -9.71
N ARG A 109 -2.90 -0.93 -9.12
CA ARG A 109 -2.82 0.49 -9.47
C ARG A 109 -1.45 1.09 -9.14
N GLY A 110 -0.85 0.68 -8.02
CA GLY A 110 0.50 1.10 -7.62
C GLY A 110 1.57 0.63 -8.59
N ALA A 111 1.51 -0.63 -8.99
CA ALA A 111 2.44 -1.23 -9.96
C ALA A 111 2.35 -0.56 -11.34
N ALA A 112 1.15 -0.14 -11.76
CA ALA A 112 0.92 0.58 -13.02
C ALA A 112 1.15 2.10 -12.91
N ASN A 113 1.67 2.64 -11.79
CA ASN A 113 1.82 4.07 -11.52
C ASN A 113 0.51 4.89 -11.68
N GLN A 114 -0.65 4.25 -11.44
CA GLN A 114 -1.98 4.87 -11.56
C GLN A 114 -2.55 5.33 -10.21
N LEU A 115 -1.80 5.17 -9.11
CA LEU A 115 -2.19 5.74 -7.84
C LEU A 115 -1.92 7.25 -7.85
N THR A 116 -2.95 8.01 -7.55
CA THR A 116 -2.87 9.47 -7.35
C THR A 116 -3.11 9.80 -5.89
N ILE A 117 -2.55 10.89 -5.40
CA ILE A 117 -2.81 11.43 -4.07
C ILE A 117 -3.66 12.70 -4.19
N THR A 118 -4.67 12.81 -3.33
CA THR A 118 -5.49 14.01 -3.19
C THR A 118 -5.17 14.65 -1.84
N ARG A 119 -4.32 15.68 -1.84
CA ARG A 119 -3.87 16.32 -0.62
C ARG A 119 -4.98 17.17 0.01
N SER A 120 -5.07 17.11 1.32
CA SER A 120 -5.89 17.97 2.17
C SER A 120 -5.15 18.23 3.47
N THR A 121 -5.47 19.32 4.15
CA THR A 121 -4.90 19.62 5.47
C THR A 121 -5.76 18.99 6.54
N PHE A 122 -5.14 18.23 7.46
CA PHE A 122 -5.84 17.54 8.55
C PHE A 122 -4.90 17.32 9.75
N GLU A 123 -5.50 17.14 10.92
CA GLU A 123 -4.78 16.76 12.13
C GLU A 123 -4.54 15.23 12.13
N PHE A 124 -3.30 14.81 12.36
CA PHE A 124 -2.97 13.38 12.45
C PHE A 124 -3.67 12.71 13.65
N ALA A 125 -3.92 13.47 14.72
CA ALA A 125 -4.66 13.02 15.89
C ALA A 125 -6.07 12.50 15.54
N ASP A 126 -6.76 13.12 14.57
CA ASP A 126 -8.10 12.68 14.13
C ASP A 126 -8.05 11.32 13.42
N VAL A 127 -7.02 11.09 12.62
CA VAL A 127 -6.79 9.77 11.98
C VAL A 127 -6.55 8.72 13.04
N MET A 128 -5.73 9.03 14.05
CA MET A 128 -5.43 8.10 15.12
C MET A 128 -6.65 7.80 15.99
N ALA A 129 -7.45 8.81 16.35
CA ALA A 129 -8.68 8.60 17.13
C ALA A 129 -9.66 7.68 16.39
N GLN A 130 -9.82 7.87 15.08
CA GLN A 130 -10.66 7.00 14.24
C GLN A 130 -10.14 5.56 14.19
N LEU A 131 -8.84 5.36 13.96
CA LEU A 131 -8.23 4.02 13.88
C LEU A 131 -8.24 3.31 15.24
N ALA A 132 -8.01 4.02 16.35
CA ALA A 132 -8.09 3.47 17.69
C ALA A 132 -9.52 2.96 18.00
N ALA A 133 -10.54 3.77 17.69
CA ALA A 133 -11.95 3.37 17.87
C ALA A 133 -12.33 2.15 17.00
N LEU A 134 -11.85 2.06 15.77
CA LEU A 134 -12.12 0.92 14.89
C LEU A 134 -11.48 -0.39 15.39
N ASN A 135 -10.35 -0.30 16.08
CA ASN A 135 -9.61 -1.48 16.58
C ASN A 135 -9.89 -1.83 18.05
N ASP A 136 -10.66 -1.02 18.78
CA ASP A 136 -10.91 -1.17 20.22
C ASP A 136 -11.44 -2.56 20.58
N ALA A 137 -12.45 -3.04 19.86
CA ALA A 137 -13.03 -4.36 20.08
C ALA A 137 -12.03 -5.50 19.87
N LEU A 138 -11.14 -5.39 18.86
CA LEU A 138 -10.12 -6.39 18.55
C LEU A 138 -9.00 -6.37 19.60
N VAL A 139 -8.53 -5.19 19.97
CA VAL A 139 -7.53 -4.94 21.02
C VAL A 139 -8.02 -5.51 22.35
N SER A 140 -9.26 -5.18 22.75
CA SER A 140 -9.89 -5.66 23.96
C SER A 140 -10.07 -7.19 23.97
N LYS A 141 -10.57 -7.77 22.86
CA LYS A 141 -10.75 -9.21 22.71
C LYS A 141 -9.43 -9.98 22.84
N LYS A 142 -8.35 -9.42 22.34
CA LYS A 142 -7.00 -10.02 22.39
C LYS A 142 -6.26 -9.69 23.70
N GLY A 143 -6.85 -8.84 24.56
CA GLY A 143 -6.24 -8.41 25.83
C GLY A 143 -4.98 -7.57 25.64
N LEU A 144 -4.89 -6.82 24.54
CA LEU A 144 -3.76 -5.93 24.25
C LEU A 144 -3.97 -4.56 24.88
N THR A 145 -2.88 -3.82 25.07
CA THR A 145 -2.91 -2.38 25.37
C THR A 145 -2.53 -1.60 24.13
N LEU A 146 -3.39 -0.68 23.69
CA LEU A 146 -3.10 0.26 22.60
C LEU A 146 -2.82 1.65 23.19
N GLU A 147 -1.62 2.17 22.96
CA GLU A 147 -1.19 3.50 23.37
C GLU A 147 -1.04 4.42 22.17
N THR A 148 -1.59 5.62 22.24
CA THR A 148 -1.43 6.64 21.21
C THR A 148 -0.78 7.88 21.80
N ASN A 149 0.29 8.36 21.18
CA ASN A 149 1.01 9.57 21.58
C ASN A 149 1.20 10.47 20.36
N VAL A 150 0.26 11.39 20.17
CA VAL A 150 0.31 12.43 19.14
C VAL A 150 0.33 13.77 19.86
N PRO A 151 1.48 14.47 19.87
CA PRO A 151 1.57 15.78 20.53
C PRO A 151 0.57 16.78 19.95
N SER A 152 -0.02 17.62 20.80
CA SER A 152 -0.98 18.66 20.38
C SER A 152 -0.34 19.75 19.54
N GLU A 153 0.97 19.92 19.68
CA GLU A 153 1.79 20.87 18.92
C GLU A 153 2.29 20.33 17.57
N LEU A 154 1.97 19.08 17.23
CA LEU A 154 2.31 18.53 15.92
C LEU A 154 1.59 19.33 14.83
N ALA A 155 2.35 19.83 13.86
CA ALA A 155 1.76 20.59 12.77
C ALA A 155 0.78 19.75 11.94
N PRO A 156 -0.33 20.33 11.44
CA PRO A 156 -1.25 19.64 10.55
C PRO A 156 -0.54 19.10 9.31
N LEU A 157 -0.94 17.92 8.86
CA LEU A 157 -0.39 17.30 7.66
C LEU A 157 -1.10 17.81 6.40
N HIS A 158 -0.33 18.15 5.36
CA HIS A 158 -0.87 18.39 4.02
C HIS A 158 -0.64 17.16 3.13
N ALA A 159 -1.53 16.18 3.22
CA ALA A 159 -1.38 14.85 2.64
C ALA A 159 -2.75 14.27 2.21
N ASP A 160 -2.74 13.09 1.61
CA ASP A 160 -3.97 12.34 1.36
C ASP A 160 -4.40 11.60 2.64
N ARG A 161 -5.42 12.14 3.32
CA ARG A 161 -5.91 11.64 4.60
C ARG A 161 -6.30 10.16 4.55
N GLU A 162 -6.98 9.72 3.47
CA GLU A 162 -7.42 8.32 3.33
C GLU A 162 -6.22 7.38 3.16
N LYS A 163 -5.21 7.78 2.38
CA LYS A 163 -4.00 6.99 2.19
C LYS A 163 -3.11 6.95 3.42
N VAL A 164 -3.00 8.07 4.15
CA VAL A 164 -2.30 8.08 5.46
C VAL A 164 -3.02 7.16 6.45
N SER A 165 -4.35 7.21 6.51
CA SER A 165 -5.14 6.26 7.32
C SER A 165 -4.90 4.80 6.91
N HIS A 166 -4.79 4.52 5.61
CA HIS A 166 -4.49 3.18 5.09
C HIS A 166 -3.08 2.71 5.46
N ILE A 167 -2.06 3.59 5.39
CA ILE A 167 -0.69 3.27 5.84
C ILE A 167 -0.70 2.85 7.31
N VAL A 168 -1.25 3.72 8.17
CA VAL A 168 -1.31 3.44 9.62
C VAL A 168 -2.15 2.20 9.92
N GLY A 169 -3.28 2.01 9.23
CA GLY A 169 -4.14 0.84 9.37
C GLY A 169 -3.40 -0.48 9.09
N ASN A 170 -2.62 -0.53 8.00
CA ASN A 170 -1.81 -1.69 7.65
C ASN A 170 -0.73 -2.00 8.71
N LEU A 171 -0.04 -0.96 9.19
CA LEU A 171 1.00 -1.14 10.22
C LEU A 171 0.39 -1.53 11.56
N LEU A 172 -0.70 -0.88 11.97
CA LEU A 172 -1.40 -1.15 13.21
C LEU A 172 -2.06 -2.54 13.22
N GLY A 173 -2.66 -2.95 12.10
CA GLY A 173 -3.21 -4.28 11.91
C GLY A 173 -2.14 -5.36 12.12
N ASN A 174 -0.97 -5.21 11.46
CA ASN A 174 0.16 -6.11 11.67
C ASN A 174 0.62 -6.12 13.14
N ALA A 175 0.78 -4.96 13.77
CA ALA A 175 1.18 -4.87 15.18
C ALA A 175 0.19 -5.61 16.09
N ILE A 176 -1.12 -5.44 15.88
CA ILE A 176 -2.16 -6.15 16.63
C ILE A 176 -2.08 -7.65 16.35
N ASP A 177 -1.91 -8.06 15.09
CA ASP A 177 -1.94 -9.47 14.70
C ASP A 177 -0.76 -10.26 15.27
N PHE A 178 0.44 -9.71 15.21
CA PHE A 178 1.67 -10.38 15.63
C PHE A 178 2.03 -10.18 17.11
N THR A 179 1.26 -9.40 17.85
CA THR A 179 1.43 -9.27 19.31
C THR A 179 0.63 -10.36 20.05
N PRO A 180 1.25 -11.16 20.91
CA PRO A 180 0.55 -12.11 21.76
C PRO A 180 -0.41 -11.42 22.76
N ALA A 181 -1.38 -12.17 23.27
CA ALA A 181 -2.30 -11.69 24.29
C ALA A 181 -1.54 -11.12 25.52
N GLY A 182 -2.01 -9.97 26.02
CA GLY A 182 -1.37 -9.23 27.12
C GLY A 182 -0.21 -8.33 26.71
N GLY A 183 0.13 -8.29 25.42
CA GLY A 183 1.17 -7.41 24.90
C GLY A 183 0.71 -5.96 24.70
N ARG A 184 1.62 -5.13 24.19
CA ARG A 184 1.39 -3.70 23.95
C ARG A 184 1.64 -3.37 22.48
N VAL A 185 0.80 -2.47 21.96
CA VAL A 185 0.93 -1.84 20.65
C VAL A 185 0.88 -0.34 20.89
N TRP A 186 1.68 0.43 20.16
CA TRP A 186 1.64 1.88 20.29
C TRP A 186 1.80 2.56 18.93
N VAL A 187 1.27 3.78 18.84
CA VAL A 187 1.50 4.69 17.74
C VAL A 187 1.98 6.03 18.30
N ARG A 188 3.08 6.52 17.78
CA ARG A 188 3.65 7.84 18.12
C ARG A 188 3.86 8.66 16.87
N ALA A 189 3.66 9.97 16.97
CA ALA A 189 4.00 10.90 15.91
C ALA A 189 4.82 12.05 16.47
N PHE A 190 5.81 12.50 15.71
CA PHE A 190 6.65 13.64 16.09
C PHE A 190 7.25 14.32 14.86
N GLY A 191 7.55 15.63 15.00
CA GLY A 191 8.26 16.36 13.97
C GLY A 191 9.75 15.99 13.96
N SER A 192 10.33 15.95 12.77
CA SER A 192 11.75 15.72 12.54
C SER A 192 12.23 16.53 11.34
N GLU A 193 13.53 16.71 11.22
CA GLU A 193 14.17 17.28 10.04
C GLU A 193 15.18 16.26 9.48
N TYR A 194 15.11 16.00 8.20
CA TYR A 194 16.04 15.11 7.51
C TYR A 194 16.49 15.77 6.19
N GLU A 195 17.80 15.91 6.02
CA GLU A 195 18.41 16.56 4.83
C GLU A 195 17.84 17.96 4.53
N GLY A 196 17.46 18.72 5.56
CA GLY A 196 16.88 20.06 5.40
C GLY A 196 15.38 20.06 5.06
N VAL A 197 14.70 18.90 5.11
CA VAL A 197 13.27 18.79 4.91
C VAL A 197 12.59 18.47 6.24
N GLU A 198 11.67 19.34 6.66
CA GLU A 198 10.82 19.05 7.81
C GLU A 198 9.80 17.97 7.47
N GLU A 199 9.64 16.99 8.34
CA GLU A 199 8.76 15.85 8.14
C GLU A 199 8.06 15.42 9.44
N CYS A 200 6.87 14.89 9.32
CA CYS A 200 6.21 14.14 10.38
C CYS A 200 6.69 12.69 10.33
N VAL A 201 7.28 12.21 11.40
CA VAL A 201 7.63 10.79 11.60
C VAL A 201 6.53 10.13 12.39
N VAL A 202 6.03 8.98 11.90
CA VAL A 202 5.08 8.14 12.60
C VAL A 202 5.74 6.79 12.90
N GLU A 203 5.74 6.41 14.17
CA GLU A 203 6.18 5.13 14.70
C GLU A 203 4.96 4.27 15.05
N VAL A 204 4.89 3.06 14.53
CA VAL A 204 3.95 2.01 14.98
C VAL A 204 4.77 0.88 15.55
N GLY A 205 4.63 0.62 16.83
CA GLY A 205 5.42 -0.36 17.54
C GLY A 205 4.58 -1.41 18.26
N ASP A 206 5.20 -2.56 18.51
CA ASP A 206 4.59 -3.70 19.17
C ASP A 206 5.59 -4.47 20.05
N THR A 207 5.07 -5.25 21.00
CA THR A 207 5.85 -6.21 21.81
C THR A 207 5.64 -7.64 21.34
N GLY A 208 5.50 -7.84 20.04
CA GLY A 208 5.20 -9.11 19.41
C GLY A 208 6.40 -10.02 19.21
N ILE A 209 6.25 -10.93 18.28
CA ILE A 209 7.26 -11.96 17.97
C ILE A 209 8.57 -11.39 17.37
N GLY A 210 8.53 -10.15 16.86
CA GLY A 210 9.66 -9.54 16.17
C GLY A 210 9.99 -10.20 14.83
N ILE A 211 10.95 -9.62 14.12
CA ILE A 211 11.38 -10.02 12.78
C ILE A 211 12.90 -10.15 12.79
N SER A 212 13.43 -11.27 12.29
CA SER A 212 14.87 -11.45 12.19
C SER A 212 15.47 -10.52 11.14
N ALA A 213 16.72 -10.08 11.35
CA ALA A 213 17.40 -9.12 10.48
C ALA A 213 17.46 -9.55 9.00
N GLU A 214 17.55 -10.85 8.74
CA GLU A 214 17.55 -11.42 7.37
C GLU A 214 16.22 -11.21 6.63
N HIS A 215 15.13 -10.94 7.35
CA HIS A 215 13.81 -10.73 6.79
C HIS A 215 13.37 -9.26 6.71
N HIS A 216 14.19 -8.30 7.20
CA HIS A 216 13.81 -6.88 7.20
C HIS A 216 13.50 -6.32 5.81
N ASP A 217 14.29 -6.69 4.79
CA ASP A 217 14.00 -6.30 3.41
C ASP A 217 12.89 -7.13 2.78
N LEU A 218 12.73 -8.38 3.25
CA LEU A 218 11.75 -9.31 2.69
C LEU A 218 10.32 -8.89 3.02
N VAL A 219 10.06 -8.38 4.23
CA VAL A 219 8.69 -8.03 4.67
C VAL A 219 8.03 -6.94 3.83
N PHE A 220 8.81 -6.13 3.11
CA PHE A 220 8.30 -5.12 2.18
C PHE A 220 8.15 -5.62 0.75
N ARG A 221 8.51 -6.89 0.46
CA ARG A 221 8.32 -7.49 -0.87
C ARG A 221 6.90 -8.00 -1.03
N GLU A 222 6.48 -8.01 -2.27
CA GLU A 222 5.16 -8.48 -2.68
C GLU A 222 4.95 -9.94 -2.30
N PHE A 223 3.76 -10.23 -1.71
CA PHE A 223 3.36 -11.59 -1.31
C PHE A 223 4.34 -12.27 -0.32
N ALA A 224 5.23 -11.49 0.30
CA ALA A 224 6.17 -12.03 1.26
C ALA A 224 5.47 -12.36 2.58
N GLN A 225 5.73 -13.55 3.09
CA GLN A 225 5.29 -14.01 4.41
C GLN A 225 6.47 -14.72 5.06
N VAL A 226 6.95 -14.18 6.18
CA VAL A 226 8.15 -14.68 6.87
C VAL A 226 7.91 -16.04 7.53
N ASP A 227 6.67 -16.38 7.87
CA ASP A 227 6.35 -17.61 8.58
C ASP A 227 5.03 -18.24 8.09
N ALA A 228 5.10 -19.34 7.31
CA ALA A 228 3.93 -20.06 6.83
C ALA A 228 3.10 -20.73 7.97
N SER A 229 3.66 -20.86 9.19
CA SER A 229 2.98 -21.41 10.36
C SER A 229 2.16 -20.35 11.11
N ALA A 230 2.64 -19.11 11.15
CA ALA A 230 1.92 -17.95 11.68
C ALA A 230 0.82 -17.49 10.69
N SER A 231 1.09 -17.56 9.38
CA SER A 231 0.16 -17.14 8.32
C SER A 231 -1.14 -17.97 8.27
N ARG A 232 -1.12 -19.22 8.69
CA ARG A 232 -2.34 -20.05 8.78
C ARG A 232 -3.33 -19.56 9.84
N ARG A 233 -2.91 -18.76 10.79
CA ARG A 233 -3.75 -18.11 11.80
C ARG A 233 -4.11 -16.66 11.45
N HIS A 234 -3.31 -16.02 10.60
CA HIS A 234 -3.47 -14.63 10.18
C HIS A 234 -3.54 -14.59 8.64
N HIS A 235 -4.75 -14.51 8.08
CA HIS A 235 -5.05 -14.67 6.64
C HIS A 235 -4.69 -13.39 5.85
N GLY A 236 -3.47 -12.84 5.96
CA GLY A 236 -3.01 -11.68 5.21
C GLY A 236 -2.63 -12.02 3.78
N THR A 237 -2.83 -11.08 2.84
CA THR A 237 -2.42 -11.21 1.43
C THR A 237 -0.91 -11.12 1.23
N GLY A 238 -0.16 -10.61 2.21
CA GLY A 238 1.25 -10.23 2.07
C GLY A 238 1.46 -8.96 1.24
N LEU A 239 0.41 -8.17 1.03
CA LEU A 239 0.46 -6.92 0.27
C LEU A 239 0.43 -5.67 1.15
N GLY A 240 -0.05 -5.75 2.39
CA GLY A 240 -0.25 -4.58 3.24
C GLY A 240 0.99 -3.71 3.42
N LEU A 241 2.16 -4.30 3.73
CA LEU A 241 3.41 -3.55 3.87
C LEU A 241 3.94 -3.00 2.55
N THR A 242 3.78 -3.73 1.45
CA THR A 242 4.12 -3.26 0.10
C THR A 242 3.26 -2.06 -0.30
N ILE A 243 1.96 -2.11 -0.01
CA ILE A 243 1.02 -1.01 -0.25
C ILE A 243 1.39 0.18 0.64
N ALA A 244 1.65 -0.03 1.93
CA ALA A 244 2.08 1.04 2.84
C ALA A 244 3.34 1.73 2.31
N ARG A 245 4.35 0.98 1.88
CA ARG A 245 5.57 1.52 1.27
C ARG A 245 5.27 2.37 0.03
N LYS A 246 4.46 1.86 -0.90
CA LYS A 246 4.11 2.60 -2.12
C LYS A 246 3.35 3.88 -1.83
N LEU A 247 2.44 3.86 -0.86
CA LEU A 247 1.69 5.04 -0.44
C LEU A 247 2.59 6.09 0.23
N VAL A 248 3.54 5.68 1.05
CA VAL A 248 4.55 6.56 1.65
C VAL A 248 5.43 7.20 0.57
N GLU A 249 5.93 6.41 -0.38
CA GLU A 249 6.74 6.89 -1.52
C GLU A 249 5.98 7.93 -2.36
N LEU A 250 4.67 7.73 -2.59
CA LEU A 250 3.82 8.70 -3.30
C LEU A 250 3.68 10.04 -2.56
N HIS A 251 3.80 10.04 -1.23
CA HIS A 251 3.83 11.26 -0.43
C HIS A 251 5.22 11.90 -0.39
N GLY A 252 6.25 11.28 -0.98
CA GLY A 252 7.63 11.72 -0.93
C GLY A 252 8.33 11.35 0.39
N GLY A 253 7.73 10.50 1.20
CA GLY A 253 8.27 9.99 2.44
C GLY A 253 9.09 8.71 2.29
N ARG A 254 9.54 8.18 3.41
CA ARG A 254 10.29 6.92 3.51
C ARG A 254 9.68 6.05 4.61
N ILE A 255 9.85 4.72 4.48
CA ILE A 255 9.39 3.73 5.44
C ILE A 255 10.53 2.78 5.78
N TRP A 256 10.69 2.44 7.05
CA TRP A 256 11.69 1.48 7.52
C TRP A 256 11.20 0.75 8.77
N LEU A 257 11.98 -0.22 9.21
CA LEU A 257 11.66 -0.99 10.40
C LEU A 257 12.91 -1.19 11.27
N GLU A 258 12.68 -1.28 12.58
CA GLU A 258 13.61 -1.74 13.59
C GLU A 258 12.95 -2.91 14.31
N SER A 259 13.56 -4.08 14.29
CA SER A 259 12.98 -5.26 14.93
C SER A 259 14.06 -6.26 15.31
N GLU A 260 13.80 -7.00 16.38
CA GLU A 260 14.60 -8.12 16.82
C GLU A 260 13.67 -9.28 17.18
N LEU A 261 14.07 -10.50 16.79
CA LEU A 261 13.27 -11.69 17.04
C LEU A 261 13.02 -11.87 18.56
N GLY A 262 11.76 -11.91 18.97
CA GLY A 262 11.35 -11.97 20.38
C GLY A 262 11.34 -10.60 21.08
N GLY A 263 11.77 -9.52 20.44
CA GLY A 263 11.83 -8.15 20.98
C GLY A 263 10.71 -7.23 20.51
N GLY A 264 9.82 -7.71 19.63
CA GLY A 264 8.82 -6.90 18.97
C GLY A 264 9.34 -6.15 17.75
N SER A 265 8.50 -5.29 17.16
CA SER A 265 8.85 -4.52 15.96
C SER A 265 8.46 -3.06 16.12
N ARG A 266 9.18 -2.18 15.42
CA ARG A 266 8.86 -0.78 15.25
C ARG A 266 8.95 -0.43 13.78
N PHE A 267 7.83 -0.09 13.19
CA PHE A 267 7.74 0.41 11.84
C PHE A 267 7.65 1.92 11.88
N TYR A 268 8.43 2.57 11.05
CA TYR A 268 8.48 4.02 10.92
C TYR A 268 8.13 4.43 9.51
N PHE A 269 7.38 5.50 9.37
CA PHE A 269 7.24 6.16 8.07
C PHE A 269 7.22 7.67 8.25
N THR A 270 7.50 8.40 7.17
CA THR A 270 7.50 9.86 7.18
C THR A 270 6.52 10.44 6.17
N ILE A 271 5.97 11.60 6.51
CA ILE A 271 5.24 12.48 5.59
C ILE A 271 5.94 13.84 5.64
N PRO A 272 6.58 14.28 4.54
CA PRO A 272 7.19 15.59 4.46
C PRO A 272 6.16 16.71 4.63
N TYR A 273 6.48 17.75 5.39
CA TYR A 273 5.72 18.98 5.39
C TYR A 273 6.01 19.71 4.08
N VAL A 274 5.04 19.74 3.18
CA VAL A 274 5.17 20.46 1.91
C VAL A 274 5.02 21.95 2.23
N THR A 275 6.10 22.71 2.07
CA THR A 275 6.01 24.17 1.95
C THR A 275 5.56 24.50 0.54
N ASP A 276 4.42 25.21 0.41
CA ASP A 276 3.93 25.75 -0.86
C ASP A 276 4.94 26.71 -1.52
#